data_398f0b66049e5690b85dc82dfc71da13
#
_entry.id   398f0b66049e5690b85dc82dfc71da13
#
_cell.length_a   1.000
_cell.length_b   1.000
_cell.length_c   1.000
_cell.angle_alpha   90.00
_cell.angle_beta   90.00
_cell.angle_gamma   90.00
#
_symmetry.space_group_name_H-M   'P 1'
#
loop_
_entity.id
_entity.type
_entity.pdbx_description
1 polymer ?
#
loop_
_entity_poly.entity_id
_entity_poly.type
_entity_poly.pdbx_seq_one_letter_code
_entity_poly.pdbx_strand_id
1 'polypeptide(L)'
;VDALPTLTEATVTPTVKSKQLQFEGKTPNGSVRPMEIDAFCIGDVGFVTAPFEMFDNTGMDIKAASPFETTIIMTYANGRSGYLPSEEVWDYGAYELSICYYKRGTAEDVAQELVSMLKSLKG
;
A
#
# COMPACT_ATOMS: atom_id res chain seq x y z
N VAL A 1 -6.30 3.19 25.77
CA VAL A 1 -6.87 4.01 26.83
C VAL A 1 -5.78 4.59 27.72
N ASP A 2 -4.84 3.74 28.13
CA ASP A 2 -3.75 4.17 29.04
C ASP A 2 -2.80 5.17 28.40
N ALA A 3 -2.73 5.21 27.06
CA ALA A 3 -1.90 6.17 26.32
C ALA A 3 -2.49 7.58 26.27
N LEU A 4 -3.80 7.76 26.49
CA LEU A 4 -4.45 9.06 26.36
C LEU A 4 -3.83 10.15 27.25
N PRO A 5 -3.45 9.88 28.52
CA PRO A 5 -2.83 10.91 29.35
C PRO A 5 -1.44 11.35 28.90
N THR A 6 -0.79 10.57 28.02
CA THR A 6 0.55 10.88 27.50
C THR A 6 0.53 11.56 26.13
N LEU A 7 -0.64 11.67 25.50
CA LEU A 7 -0.78 12.33 24.21
C LEU A 7 -0.77 13.84 24.39
N THR A 8 -0.13 14.52 23.45
CA THR A 8 -0.10 15.99 23.39
C THR A 8 -0.79 16.47 22.11
N GLU A 9 -1.48 17.59 22.23
CA GLU A 9 -2.13 18.21 21.09
C GLU A 9 -1.10 18.92 20.21
N ALA A 10 -1.18 18.72 18.90
CA ALA A 10 -0.32 19.43 17.96
C ALA A 10 -0.80 20.87 17.78
N THR A 11 0.15 21.81 17.84
CA THR A 11 -0.14 23.24 17.69
C THR A 11 0.16 23.78 16.32
N VAL A 12 0.70 22.96 15.41
CA VAL A 12 1.07 23.36 14.04
C VAL A 12 0.10 22.77 13.02
N THR A 13 -0.16 23.51 11.96
CA THR A 13 -0.94 23.01 10.82
C THR A 13 -0.04 22.13 9.97
N PRO A 14 -0.36 20.84 9.82
CA PRO A 14 0.46 19.94 9.01
C PRO A 14 0.32 20.25 7.51
N THR A 15 1.38 20.02 6.76
CA THR A 15 1.34 20.04 5.31
C THR A 15 0.74 18.73 4.80
N VAL A 16 -0.19 18.83 3.84
CA VAL A 16 -0.79 17.66 3.18
C VAL A 16 -0.33 17.63 1.73
N LYS A 17 0.22 16.50 1.32
CA LYS A 17 0.60 16.24 -0.09
C LYS A 17 0.03 14.88 -0.49
N SER A 18 -0.35 14.75 -1.75
CA SER A 18 -0.93 13.50 -2.25
C SER A 18 -0.47 13.19 -3.67
N LYS A 19 -0.52 11.92 -4.02
CA LYS A 19 -0.25 11.42 -5.35
C LYS A 19 -1.15 10.23 -5.64
N GLN A 20 -1.74 10.19 -6.82
CA GLN A 20 -2.63 9.12 -7.26
C GLN A 20 -2.08 8.50 -8.54
N LEU A 21 -2.21 7.19 -8.68
CA LEU A 21 -1.76 6.48 -9.85
C LEU A 21 -2.76 5.38 -10.23
N GLN A 22 -3.08 5.29 -11.52
CA GLN A 22 -3.73 4.12 -12.10
C GLN A 22 -2.64 3.10 -12.45
N PHE A 23 -2.48 2.10 -11.60
CA PHE A 23 -1.52 1.04 -11.81
C PHE A 23 -2.08 0.00 -12.79
N GLU A 24 -1.34 -0.29 -13.84
CA GLU A 24 -1.75 -1.27 -14.85
C GLU A 24 -1.35 -2.69 -14.43
N GLY A 25 -2.12 -3.29 -13.51
CA GLY A 25 -1.94 -4.68 -13.15
C GLY A 25 -2.24 -5.60 -14.33
N LYS A 26 -1.56 -6.74 -14.39
CA LYS A 26 -1.80 -7.74 -15.44
C LYS A 26 -2.33 -9.02 -14.84
N THR A 27 -3.31 -9.59 -15.51
CA THR A 27 -3.85 -10.92 -15.18
C THR A 27 -2.90 -12.02 -15.69
N PRO A 28 -3.08 -13.26 -15.23
CA PRO A 28 -2.24 -14.37 -15.69
C PRO A 28 -2.22 -14.57 -17.21
N ASN A 29 -3.31 -14.21 -17.91
CA ASN A 29 -3.37 -14.30 -19.38
C ASN A 29 -2.81 -13.06 -20.10
N GLY A 30 -2.29 -12.08 -19.36
CA GLY A 30 -1.66 -10.88 -19.91
C GLY A 30 -2.59 -9.71 -20.18
N SER A 31 -3.90 -9.84 -19.93
CA SER A 31 -4.81 -8.69 -20.04
C SER A 31 -4.55 -7.67 -18.94
N VAL A 32 -4.82 -6.40 -19.22
CA VAL A 32 -4.65 -5.31 -18.25
C VAL A 32 -5.87 -5.23 -17.34
N ARG A 33 -5.61 -5.17 -16.04
CA ARG A 33 -6.62 -4.91 -15.02
C ARG A 33 -6.12 -3.75 -14.15
N PRO A 34 -6.55 -2.51 -14.45
CA PRO A 34 -6.05 -1.35 -13.72
C PRO A 34 -6.57 -1.31 -12.29
N MET A 35 -5.76 -0.74 -11.41
CA MET A 35 -6.13 -0.45 -10.02
C MET A 35 -5.67 0.95 -9.65
N GLU A 36 -6.45 1.64 -8.83
CA GLU A 36 -6.06 2.92 -8.28
C GLU A 36 -5.26 2.70 -7.01
N ILE A 37 -4.07 3.26 -6.97
CA ILE A 37 -3.23 3.29 -5.78
C ILE A 37 -2.87 4.73 -5.46
N ASP A 38 -2.87 5.06 -4.18
CA ASP A 38 -2.62 6.43 -3.73
C ASP A 38 -1.56 6.45 -2.64
N ALA A 39 -0.81 7.54 -2.60
CA ALA A 39 0.04 7.87 -1.48
C ALA A 39 -0.22 9.31 -1.07
N PHE A 40 -0.25 9.56 0.22
CA PHE A 40 -0.36 10.93 0.73
C PHE A 40 0.38 11.03 2.05
N CYS A 41 0.65 12.25 2.48
CA CYS A 41 1.23 12.50 3.79
C CYS A 41 0.50 13.65 4.47
N ILE A 42 0.48 13.55 5.79
CA ILE A 42 0.01 14.61 6.68
C ILE A 42 1.17 14.88 7.63
N GLY A 43 1.90 15.98 7.41
CA GLY A 43 3.14 16.23 8.11
C GLY A 43 4.14 15.10 7.89
N ASP A 44 4.59 14.48 8.97
CA ASP A 44 5.60 13.42 8.94
C ASP A 44 5.02 12.00 8.88
N VAL A 45 3.72 11.88 8.69
CA VAL A 45 3.06 10.57 8.58
C VAL A 45 2.70 10.30 7.12
N GLY A 46 3.19 9.19 6.60
CA GLY A 46 2.87 8.71 5.26
C GLY A 46 1.71 7.71 5.25
N PHE A 47 0.90 7.76 4.21
CA PHE A 47 -0.23 6.86 4.01
C PHE A 47 -0.18 6.30 2.60
N VAL A 48 -0.52 5.03 2.45
CA VAL A 48 -0.75 4.41 1.14
C VAL A 48 -2.10 3.73 1.12
N THR A 49 -2.75 3.74 -0.03
CA THR A 49 -4.02 3.05 -0.24
C THR A 49 -3.90 2.06 -1.39
N ALA A 50 -4.63 0.98 -1.30
CA ALA A 50 -4.73 -0.01 -2.36
C ALA A 50 -6.09 -0.71 -2.33
N PRO A 51 -6.67 -1.07 -3.49
CA PRO A 51 -8.03 -1.61 -3.58
C PRO A 51 -8.11 -3.13 -3.34
N PHE A 52 -7.14 -3.72 -2.66
CA PHE A 52 -7.09 -5.16 -2.41
C PHE A 52 -6.69 -5.42 -0.96
N GLU A 53 -6.86 -6.65 -0.52
CA GLU A 53 -6.33 -7.10 0.76
C GLU A 53 -4.85 -7.44 0.60
N MET A 54 -4.03 -6.66 1.28
CA MET A 54 -2.58 -6.78 1.23
C MET A 54 -2.10 -7.75 2.28
N PHE A 55 -1.16 -8.61 1.91
CA PHE A 55 -0.52 -9.50 2.87
C PHE A 55 0.40 -8.70 3.80
N ASP A 56 0.54 -9.19 5.01
CA ASP A 56 1.30 -8.52 6.07
C ASP A 56 2.77 -8.29 5.68
N ASN A 57 3.41 -9.27 5.05
CA ASN A 57 4.79 -9.13 4.60
C ASN A 57 4.96 -8.02 3.55
N THR A 58 4.02 -7.89 2.62
CA THR A 58 4.01 -6.77 1.65
C THR A 58 3.90 -5.43 2.39
N GLY A 59 2.99 -5.35 3.35
CA GLY A 59 2.83 -4.15 4.17
C GLY A 59 4.08 -3.81 4.98
N MET A 60 4.73 -4.82 5.56
CA MET A 60 5.99 -4.64 6.29
C MET A 60 7.12 -4.14 5.38
N ASP A 61 7.21 -4.65 4.17
CA ASP A 61 8.22 -4.23 3.19
C ASP A 61 8.01 -2.75 2.80
N ILE A 62 6.77 -2.33 2.59
CA ILE A 62 6.44 -0.93 2.31
C ILE A 62 6.87 -0.04 3.48
N LYS A 63 6.54 -0.43 4.71
CA LYS A 63 6.91 0.33 5.91
C LYS A 63 8.42 0.44 6.08
N ALA A 64 9.14 -0.66 5.84
CA ALA A 64 10.60 -0.69 5.95
C ALA A 64 11.29 0.20 4.93
N ALA A 65 10.74 0.29 3.71
CA ALA A 65 11.31 1.09 2.61
C ALA A 65 10.79 2.53 2.56
N SER A 66 9.72 2.84 3.31
CA SER A 66 9.13 4.18 3.33
C SER A 66 10.12 5.22 3.87
N PRO A 67 10.14 6.44 3.28
CA PRO A 67 10.93 7.55 3.83
C PRO A 67 10.29 8.19 5.06
N PHE A 68 9.04 7.83 5.37
CA PHE A 68 8.33 8.33 6.55
C PHE A 68 8.58 7.38 7.72
N GLU A 69 8.88 7.92 8.89
CA GLU A 69 9.07 7.13 10.11
C GLU A 69 7.80 6.35 10.47
N THR A 70 6.65 6.99 10.31
CA THR A 70 5.35 6.36 10.49
C THR A 70 4.65 6.25 9.14
N THR A 71 4.31 5.04 8.75
CA THR A 71 3.60 4.77 7.49
C THR A 71 2.39 3.89 7.78
N ILE A 72 1.22 4.36 7.35
CA ILE A 72 -0.06 3.68 7.53
C ILE A 72 -0.52 3.12 6.20
N ILE A 73 -0.90 1.86 6.21
CA ILE A 73 -1.38 1.15 5.02
C ILE A 73 -2.87 0.95 5.12
N MET A 74 -3.61 1.42 4.12
CA MET A 74 -5.05 1.36 4.05
C MET A 74 -5.47 0.41 2.92
N THR A 75 -5.89 -0.77 3.31
CA THR A 75 -6.36 -1.79 2.36
C THR A 75 -7.85 -1.61 2.03
N TYR A 76 -8.30 -2.19 0.91
CA TYR A 76 -9.67 -2.03 0.42
C TYR A 76 -10.12 -0.57 0.27
N ALA A 77 -9.18 0.31 0.01
CA ALA A 77 -9.48 1.73 -0.22
C ALA A 77 -9.58 2.02 -1.72
N ASN A 78 -10.56 2.81 -2.09
CA ASN A 78 -10.82 3.27 -3.47
C ASN A 78 -11.13 2.12 -4.45
N GLY A 79 -11.67 1.02 -3.97
CA GLY A 79 -12.05 -0.09 -4.82
C GLY A 79 -11.97 -1.44 -4.11
N ARG A 80 -12.26 -2.48 -4.87
CA ARG A 80 -12.24 -3.86 -4.40
C ARG A 80 -11.66 -4.77 -5.48
N SER A 81 -10.46 -5.27 -5.27
CA SER A 81 -9.75 -6.12 -6.24
C SER A 81 -9.25 -7.43 -5.62
N GLY A 82 -9.96 -7.95 -4.62
CA GLY A 82 -9.66 -9.23 -3.99
C GLY A 82 -8.37 -9.21 -3.18
N TYR A 83 -7.64 -10.30 -3.22
CA TYR A 83 -6.35 -10.46 -2.55
C TYR A 83 -5.20 -10.22 -3.52
N LEU A 84 -4.10 -9.75 -2.98
CA LEU A 84 -2.86 -9.63 -3.76
C LEU A 84 -1.71 -10.29 -2.98
N PRO A 85 -1.53 -11.62 -3.15
CA PRO A 85 -0.50 -12.36 -2.46
C PRO A 85 0.91 -11.97 -2.87
N SER A 86 1.82 -11.93 -1.90
CA SER A 86 3.24 -11.76 -2.17
C SER A 86 3.80 -13.01 -2.87
N GLU A 87 4.96 -12.86 -3.49
CA GLU A 87 5.57 -13.92 -4.27
C GLU A 87 5.83 -15.20 -3.46
N GLU A 88 6.19 -15.04 -2.19
CA GLU A 88 6.40 -16.16 -1.27
C GLU A 88 5.15 -17.05 -1.13
N VAL A 89 3.96 -16.44 -1.11
CA VAL A 89 2.69 -17.18 -0.97
C VAL A 89 2.45 -18.10 -2.17
N TRP A 90 2.90 -17.69 -3.36
CA TRP A 90 2.76 -18.50 -4.58
C TRP A 90 3.53 -19.81 -4.50
N ASP A 91 4.59 -19.86 -3.71
CA ASP A 91 5.44 -21.05 -3.63
C ASP A 91 4.82 -22.16 -2.76
N TYR A 92 4.08 -21.82 -1.71
CA TYR A 92 3.45 -22.83 -0.86
C TYR A 92 1.94 -22.96 -1.05
N GLY A 93 1.32 -22.13 -1.86
CA GLY A 93 -0.10 -22.24 -2.19
C GLY A 93 -1.04 -21.89 -1.03
N ALA A 94 -1.81 -20.86 -1.17
CA ALA A 94 -2.78 -20.41 -0.17
C ALA A 94 -4.15 -20.24 -0.83
N TYR A 95 -5.20 -20.24 -0.02
CA TYR A 95 -6.57 -20.02 -0.48
C TYR A 95 -6.70 -18.72 -1.27
N GLU A 96 -6.01 -17.68 -0.84
CA GLU A 96 -6.06 -16.35 -1.43
C GLU A 96 -5.59 -16.32 -2.89
N LEU A 97 -4.80 -17.30 -3.31
CA LEU A 97 -4.40 -17.44 -4.72
C LEU A 97 -5.58 -17.73 -5.63
N SER A 98 -6.58 -18.45 -5.12
CA SER A 98 -7.79 -18.81 -5.89
C SER A 98 -8.68 -17.61 -6.20
N ILE A 99 -8.51 -16.52 -5.46
CA ILE A 99 -9.28 -15.27 -5.62
C ILE A 99 -8.37 -14.09 -5.94
N CYS A 100 -7.17 -14.34 -6.42
CA CYS A 100 -6.26 -13.33 -6.93
C CYS A 100 -6.48 -13.16 -8.44
N TYR A 101 -6.69 -11.93 -8.87
CA TYR A 101 -6.92 -11.61 -10.29
C TYR A 101 -5.64 -11.29 -11.05
N TYR A 102 -4.51 -11.17 -10.36
CA TYR A 102 -3.27 -10.68 -10.92
C TYR A 102 -2.23 -11.79 -11.04
N LYS A 103 -1.27 -11.60 -11.96
CA LYS A 103 -0.15 -12.52 -12.10
C LYS A 103 0.80 -12.43 -10.89
N ARG A 104 1.56 -13.50 -10.69
CA ARG A 104 2.64 -13.54 -9.71
C ARG A 104 3.60 -12.35 -9.87
N GLY A 105 4.04 -11.78 -8.76
CA GLY A 105 4.94 -10.63 -8.74
C GLY A 105 4.25 -9.26 -8.71
N THR A 106 2.94 -9.22 -8.91
CA THR A 106 2.19 -7.95 -8.92
C THR A 106 2.22 -7.25 -7.55
N ALA A 107 2.18 -8.00 -6.44
CA ALA A 107 2.24 -7.41 -5.10
C ALA A 107 3.55 -6.63 -4.89
N GLU A 108 4.65 -7.20 -5.32
CA GLU A 108 5.98 -6.58 -5.23
C GLU A 108 6.07 -5.33 -6.11
N ASP A 109 5.53 -5.40 -7.33
CA ASP A 109 5.50 -4.24 -8.24
C ASP A 109 4.67 -3.10 -7.66
N VAL A 110 3.51 -3.39 -7.09
CA VAL A 110 2.65 -2.39 -6.43
C VAL A 110 3.35 -1.80 -5.21
N ALA A 111 3.97 -2.65 -4.39
CA ALA A 111 4.72 -2.18 -3.21
C ALA A 111 5.84 -1.22 -3.61
N GLN A 112 6.60 -1.56 -4.64
CA GLN A 112 7.68 -0.73 -5.14
C GLN A 112 7.15 0.62 -5.65
N GLU A 113 6.03 0.62 -6.36
CA GLU A 113 5.41 1.85 -6.86
C GLU A 113 4.91 2.73 -5.72
N LEU A 114 4.24 2.14 -4.72
CA LEU A 114 3.78 2.89 -3.53
C LEU A 114 4.95 3.53 -2.77
N VAL A 115 6.04 2.80 -2.61
CA VAL A 115 7.27 3.35 -1.98
C VAL A 115 7.83 4.50 -2.80
N SER A 116 7.87 4.36 -4.12
CA SER A 116 8.32 5.43 -5.03
C SER A 116 7.44 6.69 -4.88
N MET A 117 6.12 6.50 -4.80
CA MET A 117 5.19 7.60 -4.58
C MET A 117 5.44 8.30 -3.24
N LEU A 118 5.63 7.53 -2.16
CA LEU A 118 5.96 8.09 -0.84
C LEU A 118 7.26 8.89 -0.87
N LYS A 119 8.29 8.38 -1.52
CA LYS A 119 9.57 9.08 -1.67
C LYS A 119 9.42 10.41 -2.40
N SER A 120 8.55 10.45 -3.41
CA SER A 120 8.28 11.70 -4.15
C SER A 120 7.58 12.77 -3.30
N LEU A 121 6.84 12.36 -2.27
CA LEU A 121 6.15 13.28 -1.36
C LEU A 121 7.05 13.84 -0.27
N LYS A 122 8.09 13.09 0.12
CA LYS A 122 8.98 13.47 1.21
C LYS A 122 9.96 14.58 0.81
N GLY A 123 10.27 14.67 -0.45
CA GLY A 123 11.24 15.63 -0.99
C GLY A 123 10.88 17.11 -0.89
#